data_7217d9560b6222c621e462c58f84510f
#
_entry.id   7217d9560b6222c621e462c58f84510f
#
_cell.length_a   1.000
_cell.length_b   1.000
_cell.length_c   1.000
_cell.angle_alpha   90.00
_cell.angle_beta   90.00
_cell.angle_gamma   90.00
#
_symmetry.space_group_name_H-M   'P 1'
#
loop_
_entity.id
_entity.type
_entity.pdbx_description
1 polymer ?
#
loop_
_entity_poly.entity_id
_entity_poly.type
_entity_poly.pdbx_seq_one_letter_code
_entity_poly.pdbx_strand_id
1 'polypeptide(L)'
;MSYVDEIILQVTEKNPAEPEFHQAVREVLDSIRPVIEKNEEKFRKDALLERLTNPERQIKFRVPWVDDNGNVQVNTGYRVQFNSAIGPYKGGLRLHPSVNLGIIKFLGFEQIFKNSLTGLPIGGGKGGSDFDPKGKSDREVMAFCQSFMTELSKYIGADTDVPAGDIGTGAREIGYMFGQYKRLRGVFEGVLTGKGLSYGGSLARTEATGYGLLYIVDELLRSHGNDIKGKTAVVSGAGNVAIYAIEKATQLGAKVVTCSDSTGWVYDPDGIDVAALKEIKEVKRARLTEYKNYRPNSEYHEGRGVWQIKADIALPCATQNELGIEDAKALVANKVTVVAEGANMPATEEATKYLQDNGVFFIPGKAANAGGVATSALEMSQNSERLSWSFEEVDRQLKGIMEGIYHNIDDAAKRYGFEDNFVVGANIAGFEKVLDAMNAQGIV
;
A
#
# COMPACT_ATOMS: atom_id res chain seq x y z
N MET A 1 -27.04 11.07 -19.11
CA MET A 1 -25.81 10.48 -18.58
C MET A 1 -25.56 11.10 -17.23
N SER A 2 -25.21 10.33 -16.19
CA SER A 2 -24.88 10.90 -14.89
C SER A 2 -23.55 11.65 -14.94
N TYR A 3 -23.30 12.53 -13.97
CA TYR A 3 -22.02 13.26 -13.93
C TYR A 3 -20.80 12.31 -13.85
N VAL A 4 -20.93 11.24 -13.06
CA VAL A 4 -19.91 10.20 -12.95
C VAL A 4 -19.62 9.54 -14.31
N ASP A 5 -20.65 9.15 -15.06
CA ASP A 5 -20.49 8.50 -16.35
C ASP A 5 -19.82 9.42 -17.39
N GLU A 6 -20.19 10.71 -17.37
CA GLU A 6 -19.58 11.73 -18.25
C GLU A 6 -18.08 11.87 -17.97
N ILE A 7 -17.68 11.90 -16.69
CA ILE A 7 -16.27 12.04 -16.33
C ILE A 7 -15.47 10.78 -16.66
N ILE A 8 -16.03 9.59 -16.43
CA ILE A 8 -15.37 8.33 -16.85
C ILE A 8 -15.13 8.34 -18.36
N LEU A 9 -16.10 8.78 -19.17
CA LEU A 9 -15.95 8.88 -20.61
C LEU A 9 -14.86 9.93 -20.98
N GLN A 10 -14.92 11.11 -20.40
CA GLN A 10 -13.92 12.18 -20.66
C GLN A 10 -12.50 11.74 -20.30
N VAL A 11 -12.30 11.05 -19.17
CA VAL A 11 -10.99 10.53 -18.76
C VAL A 11 -10.49 9.50 -19.77
N THR A 12 -11.36 8.62 -20.25
CA THR A 12 -11.02 7.60 -21.25
C THR A 12 -10.60 8.25 -22.58
N GLU A 13 -11.36 9.24 -23.06
CA GLU A 13 -11.07 9.94 -24.31
C GLU A 13 -9.78 10.77 -24.25
N LYS A 14 -9.53 11.43 -23.11
CA LYS A 14 -8.32 12.27 -22.94
C LYS A 14 -7.04 11.46 -22.74
N ASN A 15 -7.14 10.20 -22.35
CA ASN A 15 -5.99 9.35 -22.00
C ASN A 15 -6.02 7.99 -22.73
N PRO A 16 -6.09 7.95 -24.07
CA PRO A 16 -6.46 6.74 -24.82
C PRO A 16 -5.49 5.55 -24.68
N ALA A 17 -4.27 5.78 -24.18
CA ALA A 17 -3.24 4.75 -24.02
C ALA A 17 -3.00 4.35 -22.55
N GLU A 18 -3.94 4.62 -21.64
CA GLU A 18 -3.76 4.43 -20.20
C GLU A 18 -4.87 3.54 -19.57
N PRO A 19 -4.99 2.27 -19.97
CA PRO A 19 -6.09 1.40 -19.54
C PRO A 19 -6.15 1.19 -18.02
N GLU A 20 -5.01 1.12 -17.35
CA GLU A 20 -4.94 0.96 -15.89
C GLU A 20 -5.51 2.20 -15.17
N PHE A 21 -5.25 3.40 -15.71
CA PHE A 21 -5.81 4.63 -15.16
C PHE A 21 -7.33 4.70 -15.40
N HIS A 22 -7.82 4.28 -16.57
CA HIS A 22 -9.27 4.22 -16.82
C HIS A 22 -9.98 3.29 -15.85
N GLN A 23 -9.40 2.13 -15.58
CA GLN A 23 -9.94 1.16 -14.63
C GLN A 23 -10.01 1.76 -13.22
N ALA A 24 -8.91 2.32 -12.72
CA ALA A 24 -8.84 2.90 -11.38
C ALA A 24 -9.85 4.05 -11.20
N VAL A 25 -9.96 4.94 -12.19
CA VAL A 25 -10.96 6.03 -12.15
C VAL A 25 -12.37 5.48 -12.12
N ARG A 26 -12.70 4.49 -12.96
CA ARG A 26 -14.02 3.86 -12.97
C ARG A 26 -14.37 3.24 -11.62
N GLU A 27 -13.49 2.41 -11.07
CA GLU A 27 -13.70 1.72 -9.78
C GLU A 27 -13.95 2.71 -8.64
N VAL A 28 -13.15 3.76 -8.56
CA VAL A 28 -13.33 4.78 -7.52
C VAL A 28 -14.60 5.58 -7.73
N LEU A 29 -14.84 6.12 -8.93
CA LEU A 29 -15.99 6.98 -9.19
C LEU A 29 -17.32 6.23 -9.06
N ASP A 30 -17.40 4.98 -9.50
CA ASP A 30 -18.60 4.16 -9.32
C ASP A 30 -18.88 3.89 -7.82
N SER A 31 -17.87 3.67 -7.01
CA SER A 31 -18.04 3.43 -5.57
C SER A 31 -18.45 4.68 -4.78
N ILE A 32 -18.08 5.89 -5.23
CA ILE A 32 -18.48 7.15 -4.58
C ILE A 32 -19.73 7.78 -5.22
N ARG A 33 -20.33 7.16 -6.21
CA ARG A 33 -21.55 7.64 -6.91
C ARG A 33 -22.64 8.06 -5.94
N PRO A 34 -22.98 7.32 -4.86
CA PRO A 34 -24.01 7.73 -3.89
C PRO A 34 -23.72 9.06 -3.20
N VAL A 35 -22.43 9.40 -3.04
CA VAL A 35 -22.02 10.71 -2.47
C VAL A 35 -22.21 11.81 -3.50
N ILE A 36 -21.82 11.56 -4.75
CA ILE A 36 -21.90 12.53 -5.84
C ILE A 36 -23.35 12.89 -6.16
N GLU A 37 -24.24 11.90 -6.28
CA GLU A 37 -25.64 12.10 -6.65
C GLU A 37 -26.42 12.96 -5.64
N LYS A 38 -26.02 12.95 -4.36
CA LYS A 38 -26.65 13.80 -3.34
C LYS A 38 -26.48 15.30 -3.59
N ASN A 39 -25.42 15.72 -4.28
CA ASN A 39 -25.07 17.12 -4.51
C ASN A 39 -24.54 17.36 -5.94
N GLU A 40 -25.03 16.62 -6.92
CA GLU A 40 -24.51 16.59 -8.28
C GLU A 40 -24.43 17.99 -8.92
N GLU A 41 -25.46 18.81 -8.79
CA GLU A 41 -25.51 20.17 -9.37
C GLU A 41 -24.35 21.03 -8.87
N LYS A 42 -24.10 21.03 -7.56
CA LYS A 42 -22.99 21.76 -6.94
C LYS A 42 -21.65 21.25 -7.46
N PHE A 43 -21.47 19.92 -7.45
CA PHE A 43 -20.19 19.32 -7.85
C PHE A 43 -19.87 19.52 -9.32
N ARG A 44 -20.89 19.53 -10.19
CA ARG A 44 -20.72 19.91 -11.61
C ARG A 44 -20.30 21.36 -11.75
N LYS A 45 -20.94 22.27 -11.03
CA LYS A 45 -20.61 23.71 -11.08
C LYS A 45 -19.16 23.98 -10.63
N ASP A 46 -18.69 23.24 -9.66
CA ASP A 46 -17.34 23.38 -9.10
C ASP A 46 -16.30 22.53 -9.88
N ALA A 47 -16.70 21.83 -10.95
CA ALA A 47 -15.87 20.89 -11.73
C ALA A 47 -15.09 19.92 -10.82
N LEU A 48 -15.75 19.40 -9.78
CA LEU A 48 -15.11 18.63 -8.73
C LEU A 48 -14.42 17.37 -9.26
N LEU A 49 -15.12 16.57 -10.06
CA LEU A 49 -14.59 15.30 -10.55
C LEU A 49 -13.51 15.52 -11.62
N GLU A 50 -13.62 16.56 -12.43
CA GLU A 50 -12.57 16.95 -13.37
C GLU A 50 -11.28 17.32 -12.65
N ARG A 51 -11.36 18.06 -11.54
CA ARG A 51 -10.20 18.41 -10.69
C ARG A 51 -9.66 17.21 -9.95
N LEU A 52 -10.51 16.29 -9.51
CA LEU A 52 -10.10 15.08 -8.79
C LEU A 52 -9.40 14.07 -9.70
N THR A 53 -9.83 13.94 -10.97
CA THR A 53 -9.29 12.94 -11.91
C THR A 53 -8.15 13.48 -12.79
N ASN A 54 -7.84 14.77 -12.68
CA ASN A 54 -6.74 15.38 -13.40
C ASN A 54 -5.61 15.73 -12.42
N PRO A 55 -4.40 15.16 -12.58
CA PRO A 55 -3.30 15.44 -11.65
C PRO A 55 -2.89 16.91 -11.72
N GLU A 56 -2.52 17.49 -10.56
CA GLU A 56 -2.07 18.87 -10.47
C GLU A 56 -0.78 19.09 -11.27
N ARG A 57 0.13 18.09 -11.31
CA ARG A 57 1.34 18.14 -12.14
C ARG A 57 1.78 16.76 -12.59
N GLN A 58 2.32 16.69 -13.80
CA GLN A 58 2.99 15.53 -14.35
C GLN A 58 4.39 15.93 -14.80
N ILE A 59 5.41 15.30 -14.25
CA ILE A 59 6.81 15.59 -14.51
C ILE A 59 7.42 14.37 -15.18
N LYS A 60 7.96 14.55 -16.40
CA LYS A 60 8.68 13.53 -17.14
C LYS A 60 10.06 14.07 -17.48
N PHE A 61 11.10 13.28 -17.22
CA PHE A 61 12.47 13.70 -17.44
C PHE A 61 13.37 12.54 -17.88
N ARG A 62 14.46 12.90 -18.55
CA ARG A 62 15.49 11.96 -18.99
C ARG A 62 16.48 11.68 -17.86
N VAL A 63 16.89 10.41 -17.71
CA VAL A 63 17.82 9.94 -16.68
C VAL A 63 19.01 9.25 -17.39
N PRO A 64 20.07 9.98 -17.78
CA PRO A 64 21.29 9.39 -18.34
C PRO A 64 22.21 8.95 -17.20
N TRP A 65 22.79 7.75 -17.32
CA TRP A 65 23.77 7.24 -16.37
C TRP A 65 24.77 6.31 -17.08
N VAL A 66 25.89 5.99 -16.43
CA VAL A 66 26.95 5.18 -17.03
C VAL A 66 27.01 3.83 -16.34
N ASP A 67 26.97 2.76 -17.12
CA ASP A 67 27.09 1.38 -16.63
C ASP A 67 28.53 0.99 -16.29
N ASP A 68 28.71 -0.21 -15.75
CA ASP A 68 30.01 -0.72 -15.32
C ASP A 68 30.99 -0.93 -16.48
N ASN A 69 30.49 -1.01 -17.71
CA ASN A 69 31.30 -1.14 -18.92
C ASN A 69 31.68 0.22 -19.54
N GLY A 70 31.22 1.33 -18.93
CA GLY A 70 31.46 2.67 -19.44
C GLY A 70 30.47 3.14 -20.52
N ASN A 71 29.40 2.39 -20.78
CA ASN A 71 28.39 2.76 -21.74
C ASN A 71 27.35 3.70 -21.11
N VAL A 72 26.92 4.69 -21.88
CA VAL A 72 25.82 5.58 -21.47
C VAL A 72 24.49 4.86 -21.64
N GLN A 73 23.74 4.79 -20.56
CA GLN A 73 22.37 4.29 -20.50
C GLN A 73 21.42 5.46 -20.33
N VAL A 74 20.19 5.35 -20.86
CA VAL A 74 19.18 6.40 -20.76
C VAL A 74 17.84 5.78 -20.36
N ASN A 75 17.34 6.18 -19.21
CA ASN A 75 16.00 5.84 -18.73
C ASN A 75 15.10 7.07 -18.69
N THR A 76 13.81 6.84 -18.48
CA THR A 76 12.83 7.90 -18.30
C THR A 76 12.36 7.91 -16.85
N GLY A 77 12.43 9.09 -16.22
CA GLY A 77 11.88 9.32 -14.88
C GLY A 77 10.52 9.99 -14.94
N TYR A 78 9.68 9.69 -13.96
CA TYR A 78 8.32 10.22 -13.81
C TYR A 78 8.04 10.61 -12.37
N ARG A 79 7.32 11.73 -12.17
CA ARG A 79 6.64 12.07 -10.93
C ARG A 79 5.28 12.67 -11.24
N VAL A 80 4.22 12.08 -10.71
CA VAL A 80 2.87 12.60 -10.76
C VAL A 80 2.52 13.13 -9.38
N GLN A 81 2.37 14.43 -9.27
CA GLN A 81 1.87 15.17 -8.12
C GLN A 81 0.35 15.29 -8.35
N PHE A 82 -0.39 14.37 -7.72
CA PHE A 82 -1.77 14.16 -8.15
C PHE A 82 -2.74 15.12 -7.46
N ASN A 83 -2.73 15.15 -6.12
CA ASN A 83 -3.62 16.00 -5.34
C ASN A 83 -2.97 16.38 -4.00
N SER A 84 -2.92 17.66 -3.70
CA SER A 84 -2.30 18.23 -2.49
C SER A 84 -3.31 18.79 -1.48
N ALA A 85 -4.61 18.58 -1.68
CA ALA A 85 -5.64 19.18 -0.84
C ALA A 85 -5.51 18.86 0.65
N ILE A 86 -5.00 17.67 1.01
CA ILE A 86 -4.84 17.24 2.40
C ILE A 86 -3.39 17.25 2.91
N GLY A 87 -2.43 17.69 2.11
CA GLY A 87 -1.03 17.80 2.52
C GLY A 87 -0.04 17.62 1.37
N PRO A 88 1.26 17.61 1.66
CA PRO A 88 2.30 17.37 0.67
C PRO A 88 2.06 16.10 -0.13
N TYR A 89 2.40 16.09 -1.41
CA TYR A 89 2.27 14.88 -2.22
C TYR A 89 3.10 13.75 -1.59
N LYS A 90 2.52 12.58 -1.45
CA LYS A 90 3.16 11.42 -0.83
C LYS A 90 2.90 10.16 -1.63
N GLY A 91 3.96 9.41 -1.90
CA GLY A 91 3.87 8.13 -2.57
C GLY A 91 5.21 7.62 -3.10
N GLY A 92 5.30 6.31 -3.31
CA GLY A 92 6.54 5.62 -3.63
C GLY A 92 7.10 5.91 -5.03
N LEU A 93 8.36 5.56 -5.20
CA LEU A 93 9.08 5.54 -6.48
C LEU A 93 9.23 4.09 -6.93
N ARG A 94 8.60 3.72 -8.04
CA ARG A 94 8.70 2.38 -8.63
C ARG A 94 9.82 2.32 -9.65
N LEU A 95 10.75 1.39 -9.46
CA LEU A 95 11.81 1.09 -10.44
C LEU A 95 11.55 -0.29 -11.04
N HIS A 96 10.99 -0.29 -12.25
CA HIS A 96 10.65 -1.52 -12.96
C HIS A 96 10.51 -1.24 -14.47
N PRO A 97 10.92 -2.17 -15.36
CA PRO A 97 10.86 -1.98 -16.81
C PRO A 97 9.46 -1.64 -17.38
N SER A 98 8.40 -2.06 -16.70
CA SER A 98 7.02 -1.77 -17.12
C SER A 98 6.56 -0.34 -16.82
N VAL A 99 7.32 0.45 -16.08
CA VAL A 99 6.92 1.79 -15.67
C VAL A 99 6.76 2.72 -16.86
N ASN A 100 5.60 3.33 -16.96
CA ASN A 100 5.26 4.39 -17.88
C ASN A 100 4.37 5.43 -17.20
N LEU A 101 4.05 6.51 -17.89
CA LEU A 101 3.27 7.61 -17.30
C LEU A 101 1.86 7.16 -16.86
N GLY A 102 1.19 6.30 -17.65
CA GLY A 102 -0.16 5.82 -17.34
C GLY A 102 -0.18 5.02 -16.03
N ILE A 103 0.80 4.11 -15.84
CA ILE A 103 0.97 3.34 -14.60
C ILE A 103 1.23 4.26 -13.41
N ILE A 104 2.12 5.24 -13.55
CA ILE A 104 2.40 6.19 -12.45
C ILE A 104 1.19 7.06 -12.15
N LYS A 105 0.42 7.45 -13.16
CA LYS A 105 -0.81 8.23 -12.99
C LYS A 105 -1.88 7.44 -12.26
N PHE A 106 -2.13 6.19 -12.66
CA PHE A 106 -3.08 5.33 -11.97
C PHE A 106 -2.71 5.13 -10.49
N LEU A 107 -1.46 4.79 -10.22
CA LEU A 107 -0.96 4.59 -8.86
C LEU A 107 -1.03 5.89 -8.03
N GLY A 108 -0.80 7.05 -8.65
CA GLY A 108 -0.93 8.35 -8.00
C GLY A 108 -2.36 8.70 -7.63
N PHE A 109 -3.32 8.35 -8.49
CA PHE A 109 -4.75 8.52 -8.24
C PHE A 109 -5.22 7.67 -7.06
N GLU A 110 -4.90 6.39 -7.04
CA GLU A 110 -5.24 5.51 -5.92
C GLU A 110 -4.59 5.96 -4.59
N GLN A 111 -3.37 6.52 -4.69
CA GLN A 111 -2.64 6.98 -3.52
C GLN A 111 -3.34 8.12 -2.77
N ILE A 112 -4.16 8.96 -3.47
CA ILE A 112 -4.96 10.00 -2.85
C ILE A 112 -5.85 9.40 -1.75
N PHE A 113 -6.62 8.39 -2.11
CA PHE A 113 -7.62 7.78 -1.22
C PHE A 113 -6.98 6.94 -0.13
N LYS A 114 -5.90 6.22 -0.45
CA LYS A 114 -5.14 5.46 0.53
C LYS A 114 -4.54 6.38 1.61
N ASN A 115 -3.94 7.49 1.21
CA ASN A 115 -3.34 8.44 2.14
C ASN A 115 -4.39 9.14 3.00
N SER A 116 -5.52 9.52 2.41
CA SER A 116 -6.61 10.20 3.12
C SER A 116 -7.19 9.36 4.26
N LEU A 117 -7.25 8.03 4.11
CA LEU A 117 -7.72 7.11 5.14
C LEU A 117 -6.89 7.16 6.41
N THR A 118 -5.59 7.44 6.32
CA THR A 118 -4.71 7.51 7.50
C THR A 118 -5.07 8.63 8.47
N GLY A 119 -5.87 9.59 8.04
CA GLY A 119 -6.16 10.79 8.85
C GLY A 119 -5.02 11.81 8.88
N LEU A 120 -3.84 11.46 8.38
CA LEU A 120 -2.63 12.29 8.42
C LEU A 120 -2.59 13.31 7.27
N PRO A 121 -1.87 14.45 7.42
CA PRO A 121 -1.80 15.51 6.43
C PRO A 121 -0.82 15.16 5.30
N ILE A 122 -1.17 14.21 4.47
CA ILE A 122 -0.41 13.74 3.31
C ILE A 122 -1.30 13.61 2.08
N GLY A 123 -0.95 14.30 1.00
CA GLY A 123 -1.62 14.24 -0.29
C GLY A 123 -1.24 13.00 -1.11
N GLY A 124 -1.69 12.94 -2.36
CA GLY A 124 -1.43 11.83 -3.27
C GLY A 124 -0.39 12.16 -4.33
N GLY A 125 0.61 11.29 -4.46
CA GLY A 125 1.59 11.37 -5.53
C GLY A 125 2.23 10.01 -5.80
N LYS A 126 2.86 9.86 -6.96
CA LYS A 126 3.59 8.64 -7.35
C LYS A 126 4.71 8.99 -8.31
N GLY A 127 5.74 8.17 -8.32
CA GLY A 127 6.83 8.34 -9.27
C GLY A 127 7.51 7.02 -9.61
N GLY A 128 8.53 7.10 -10.44
CA GLY A 128 9.32 5.94 -10.81
C GLY A 128 10.07 6.10 -12.12
N SER A 129 10.61 4.99 -12.59
CA SER A 129 11.34 4.91 -13.85
C SER A 129 11.25 3.50 -14.42
N ASP A 130 11.45 3.39 -15.74
CA ASP A 130 11.63 2.14 -16.47
C ASP A 130 12.99 1.46 -16.21
N PHE A 131 13.76 1.95 -15.27
CA PHE A 131 15.01 1.34 -14.80
C PHE A 131 14.73 0.02 -14.05
N ASP A 132 15.50 -1.04 -14.39
CA ASP A 132 15.47 -2.30 -13.67
C ASP A 132 16.70 -2.43 -12.76
N PRO A 133 16.56 -2.39 -11.43
CA PRO A 133 17.68 -2.54 -10.50
C PRO A 133 18.18 -4.00 -10.39
N LYS A 134 17.42 -4.99 -10.90
CA LYS A 134 17.80 -6.40 -10.81
C LYS A 134 19.06 -6.67 -11.62
N GLY A 135 20.03 -7.35 -11.00
CA GLY A 135 21.28 -7.71 -11.65
C GLY A 135 22.26 -6.54 -11.87
N LYS A 136 21.92 -5.33 -11.42
CA LYS A 136 22.81 -4.17 -11.45
C LYS A 136 23.74 -4.13 -10.24
N SER A 137 24.95 -3.67 -10.44
CA SER A 137 25.90 -3.41 -9.35
C SER A 137 25.42 -2.24 -8.48
N ASP A 138 25.92 -2.15 -7.25
CA ASP A 138 25.64 -1.01 -6.37
C ASP A 138 26.12 0.32 -6.99
N ARG A 139 27.21 0.30 -7.77
CA ARG A 139 27.72 1.47 -8.49
C ARG A 139 26.77 1.92 -9.58
N GLU A 140 26.23 1.00 -10.37
CA GLU A 140 25.23 1.29 -11.42
C GLU A 140 23.93 1.84 -10.82
N VAL A 141 23.41 1.20 -9.75
CA VAL A 141 22.22 1.68 -9.05
C VAL A 141 22.44 3.06 -8.44
N MET A 142 23.62 3.32 -7.85
CA MET A 142 23.96 4.62 -7.32
C MET A 142 24.04 5.68 -8.43
N ALA A 143 24.68 5.38 -9.57
CA ALA A 143 24.77 6.28 -10.72
C ALA A 143 23.38 6.64 -11.26
N PHE A 144 22.50 5.65 -11.41
CA PHE A 144 21.11 5.89 -11.79
C PHE A 144 20.37 6.77 -10.76
N CYS A 145 20.41 6.43 -9.47
CA CYS A 145 19.73 7.18 -8.41
C CYS A 145 20.20 8.63 -8.32
N GLN A 146 21.48 8.89 -8.49
CA GLN A 146 22.04 10.24 -8.50
C GLN A 146 21.55 11.04 -9.71
N SER A 147 21.54 10.46 -10.90
CA SER A 147 21.03 11.10 -12.11
C SER A 147 19.52 11.37 -12.00
N PHE A 148 18.73 10.38 -11.55
CA PHE A 148 17.29 10.51 -11.31
C PHE A 148 16.98 11.65 -10.34
N MET A 149 17.70 11.71 -9.22
CA MET A 149 17.48 12.73 -8.21
C MET A 149 17.96 14.12 -8.67
N THR A 150 18.93 14.22 -9.54
CA THR A 150 19.38 15.51 -10.12
C THR A 150 18.23 16.26 -10.78
N GLU A 151 17.34 15.55 -11.46
CA GLU A 151 16.14 16.16 -12.04
C GLU A 151 15.00 16.26 -11.01
N LEU A 152 14.70 15.20 -10.28
CA LEU A 152 13.56 15.15 -9.36
C LEU A 152 13.69 16.16 -8.20
N SER A 153 14.91 16.45 -7.72
CA SER A 153 15.15 17.36 -6.59
C SER A 153 14.60 18.78 -6.79
N LYS A 154 14.32 19.16 -8.03
CA LYS A 154 13.74 20.48 -8.39
C LYS A 154 12.27 20.61 -7.95
N TYR A 155 11.58 19.49 -7.72
CA TYR A 155 10.13 19.42 -7.56
C TYR A 155 9.67 18.84 -6.22
N ILE A 156 10.60 18.32 -5.42
CA ILE A 156 10.32 17.67 -4.14
C ILE A 156 10.93 18.42 -2.96
N GLY A 157 10.44 18.13 -1.77
CA GLY A 157 10.90 18.73 -0.52
C GLY A 157 10.01 18.31 0.65
N ALA A 158 10.45 18.56 1.87
CA ALA A 158 9.78 18.12 3.10
C ALA A 158 8.30 18.55 3.18
N ASP A 159 7.99 19.75 2.71
CA ASP A 159 6.66 20.37 2.81
C ASP A 159 5.93 20.43 1.45
N THR A 160 6.53 19.90 0.40
CA THR A 160 5.98 19.95 -0.97
C THR A 160 5.59 18.57 -1.47
N ASP A 161 6.58 17.67 -1.52
CA ASP A 161 6.44 16.34 -2.08
C ASP A 161 7.47 15.39 -1.46
N VAL A 162 7.03 14.36 -0.79
CA VAL A 162 7.88 13.41 -0.05
C VAL A 162 7.76 12.01 -0.64
N PRO A 163 8.61 11.63 -1.60
CA PRO A 163 8.63 10.28 -2.15
C PRO A 163 9.04 9.23 -1.12
N ALA A 164 8.75 7.97 -1.43
CA ALA A 164 9.06 6.80 -0.61
C ALA A 164 9.56 5.64 -1.45
N GLY A 165 9.88 4.51 -0.81
CA GLY A 165 10.14 3.25 -1.49
C GLY A 165 8.87 2.63 -2.11
N ASP A 166 9.08 1.82 -3.13
CA ASP A 166 8.09 0.97 -3.81
C ASP A 166 8.83 -0.20 -4.48
N ILE A 167 8.21 -0.92 -5.41
CA ILE A 167 8.88 -1.99 -6.17
C ILE A 167 10.21 -1.48 -6.76
N GLY A 168 11.28 -2.19 -6.51
CA GLY A 168 12.63 -1.85 -6.99
C GLY A 168 13.32 -0.70 -6.26
N THR A 169 12.67 -0.09 -5.26
CA THR A 169 13.24 1.01 -4.47
C THR A 169 13.18 0.67 -2.99
N GLY A 170 14.27 0.20 -2.45
CA GLY A 170 14.44 -0.11 -1.04
C GLY A 170 15.31 0.92 -0.31
N ALA A 171 15.79 0.56 0.88
CA ALA A 171 16.61 1.44 1.72
C ALA A 171 17.91 1.88 1.03
N ARG A 172 18.52 1.02 0.18
CA ARG A 172 19.72 1.32 -0.61
C ARG A 172 19.46 2.48 -1.58
N GLU A 173 18.43 2.36 -2.40
CA GLU A 173 18.06 3.37 -3.39
C GLU A 173 17.64 4.67 -2.73
N ILE A 174 16.83 4.60 -1.67
CA ILE A 174 16.46 5.78 -0.86
C ILE A 174 17.71 6.47 -0.29
N GLY A 175 18.69 5.71 0.19
CA GLY A 175 19.94 6.26 0.69
C GLY A 175 20.72 7.03 -0.38
N TYR A 176 20.88 6.44 -1.58
CA TYR A 176 21.58 7.11 -2.69
C TYR A 176 20.83 8.37 -3.16
N MET A 177 19.50 8.31 -3.25
CA MET A 177 18.67 9.45 -3.62
C MET A 177 18.74 10.57 -2.57
N PHE A 178 18.68 10.23 -1.28
CA PHE A 178 18.76 11.20 -0.18
C PHE A 178 20.14 11.91 -0.16
N GLY A 179 21.22 11.14 -0.33
CA GLY A 179 22.57 11.70 -0.40
C GLY A 179 22.73 12.71 -1.55
N GLN A 180 22.19 12.40 -2.72
CA GLN A 180 22.22 13.30 -3.88
C GLN A 180 21.32 14.53 -3.66
N TYR A 181 20.12 14.36 -3.12
CA TYR A 181 19.23 15.48 -2.78
C TYR A 181 19.93 16.47 -1.84
N LYS A 182 20.48 15.96 -0.72
CA LYS A 182 21.22 16.77 0.26
C LYS A 182 22.38 17.54 -0.39
N ARG A 183 23.12 16.88 -1.30
CA ARG A 183 24.23 17.51 -2.02
C ARG A 183 23.78 18.66 -2.92
N LEU A 184 22.68 18.47 -3.66
CA LEU A 184 22.17 19.44 -4.62
C LEU A 184 21.47 20.64 -3.94
N ARG A 185 20.69 20.35 -2.90
CA ARG A 185 19.88 21.36 -2.20
C ARG A 185 20.64 22.09 -1.10
N GLY A 186 21.72 21.52 -0.58
CA GLY A 186 22.51 22.10 0.52
C GLY A 186 21.79 22.05 1.87
N VAL A 187 20.74 21.23 2.02
CA VAL A 187 19.91 21.13 3.23
C VAL A 187 19.80 19.68 3.70
N PHE A 188 19.59 19.50 4.99
CA PHE A 188 19.23 18.24 5.61
C PHE A 188 17.79 18.36 6.13
N GLU A 189 16.84 17.85 5.37
CA GLU A 189 15.41 17.98 5.68
C GLU A 189 14.68 16.63 5.52
N GLY A 190 13.43 16.57 5.95
CA GLY A 190 12.58 15.38 5.93
C GLY A 190 12.04 14.97 4.56
N VAL A 191 12.80 15.16 3.49
CA VAL A 191 12.48 14.64 2.17
C VAL A 191 12.79 13.14 2.10
N LEU A 192 12.00 12.38 1.36
CA LEU A 192 12.04 10.93 1.27
C LEU A 192 11.72 10.22 2.60
N THR A 193 11.00 9.12 2.53
CA THR A 193 10.77 8.22 3.66
C THR A 193 11.25 6.81 3.36
N GLY A 194 11.46 6.00 4.39
CA GLY A 194 12.18 4.74 4.30
C GLY A 194 13.68 4.93 4.39
N LYS A 195 14.13 6.04 4.99
CA LYS A 195 15.54 6.32 5.26
C LYS A 195 16.12 5.36 6.30
N GLY A 196 17.42 5.20 6.28
CA GLY A 196 18.13 4.49 7.35
C GLY A 196 18.04 5.24 8.69
N LEU A 197 18.08 4.50 9.79
CA LEU A 197 17.96 5.07 11.15
C LEU A 197 19.05 6.11 11.45
N SER A 198 20.23 5.99 10.86
CA SER A 198 21.34 6.91 11.06
C SER A 198 21.14 8.29 10.41
N TYR A 199 20.12 8.48 9.56
CA TYR A 199 19.90 9.75 8.86
C TYR A 199 18.40 10.10 8.73
N GLY A 200 17.62 9.82 9.77
CA GLY A 200 16.24 10.28 9.90
C GLY A 200 15.17 9.27 9.58
N GLY A 201 15.50 7.98 9.50
CA GLY A 201 14.53 6.90 9.39
C GLY A 201 13.77 6.65 10.69
N SER A 202 12.62 6.00 10.59
CA SER A 202 11.77 5.63 11.72
C SER A 202 11.93 4.16 12.09
N LEU A 203 11.92 3.87 13.39
CA LEU A 203 11.69 2.52 13.91
C LEU A 203 10.29 2.03 13.51
N ALA A 204 10.03 0.75 13.65
CA ALA A 204 8.78 0.06 13.30
C ALA A 204 8.35 0.18 11.81
N ARG A 205 9.16 0.79 10.93
CA ARG A 205 8.80 0.95 9.49
C ARG A 205 8.75 -0.39 8.77
N THR A 206 9.63 -1.31 9.13
CA THR A 206 9.71 -2.67 8.55
C THR A 206 8.49 -3.48 8.91
N GLU A 207 8.04 -3.39 10.14
CA GLU A 207 6.92 -4.11 10.73
C GLU A 207 5.55 -3.52 10.33
N ALA A 208 5.54 -2.25 10.01
CA ALA A 208 4.35 -1.39 9.97
C ALA A 208 3.18 -1.93 9.13
N THR A 209 3.45 -2.52 7.95
CA THR A 209 2.37 -3.02 7.09
C THR A 209 1.73 -4.27 7.70
N GLY A 210 2.55 -5.22 8.15
CA GLY A 210 2.06 -6.45 8.79
C GLY A 210 1.38 -6.16 10.14
N TYR A 211 1.97 -5.31 10.96
CA TYR A 211 1.40 -4.91 12.25
C TYR A 211 0.08 -4.15 12.07
N GLY A 212 0.05 -3.19 11.16
CA GLY A 212 -1.16 -2.43 10.83
C GLY A 212 -2.31 -3.30 10.35
N LEU A 213 -2.00 -4.31 9.52
CA LEU A 213 -2.97 -5.30 9.06
C LEU A 213 -3.67 -6.00 10.24
N LEU A 214 -2.91 -6.36 11.25
CA LEU A 214 -3.47 -7.05 12.41
C LEU A 214 -4.23 -6.10 13.35
N TYR A 215 -3.82 -4.84 13.46
CA TYR A 215 -4.55 -3.86 14.26
C TYR A 215 -5.94 -3.57 13.70
N ILE A 216 -6.07 -3.43 12.38
CA ILE A 216 -7.39 -3.22 11.78
C ILE A 216 -8.28 -4.46 11.86
N VAL A 217 -7.71 -5.67 11.72
CA VAL A 217 -8.44 -6.94 11.90
C VAL A 217 -8.92 -7.13 13.34
N ASP A 218 -8.05 -6.84 14.31
CA ASP A 218 -8.38 -6.92 15.74
C ASP A 218 -9.52 -5.94 16.10
N GLU A 219 -9.46 -4.70 15.58
CA GLU A 219 -10.49 -3.70 15.82
C GLU A 219 -11.83 -4.08 15.18
N LEU A 220 -11.82 -4.61 13.96
CA LEU A 220 -13.01 -5.16 13.31
C LEU A 220 -13.64 -6.25 14.17
N LEU A 221 -12.85 -7.22 14.61
CA LEU A 221 -13.36 -8.33 15.43
C LEU A 221 -13.95 -7.83 16.75
N ARG A 222 -13.26 -6.92 17.45
CA ARG A 222 -13.76 -6.31 18.70
C ARG A 222 -15.06 -5.54 18.50
N SER A 223 -15.17 -4.78 17.44
CA SER A 223 -16.40 -4.03 17.12
C SER A 223 -17.60 -4.92 16.84
N HIS A 224 -17.35 -6.18 16.45
CA HIS A 224 -18.40 -7.20 16.25
C HIS A 224 -18.52 -8.19 17.43
N GLY A 225 -17.99 -7.85 18.59
CA GLY A 225 -18.10 -8.68 19.81
C GLY A 225 -17.28 -9.95 19.79
N ASN A 226 -16.25 -10.00 18.95
CA ASN A 226 -15.30 -11.11 18.81
C ASN A 226 -13.89 -10.71 19.31
N ASP A 227 -13.03 -11.69 19.43
CA ASP A 227 -11.63 -11.52 19.82
C ASP A 227 -10.74 -12.26 18.83
N ILE A 228 -9.59 -11.68 18.49
CA ILE A 228 -8.58 -12.33 17.67
C ILE A 228 -7.87 -13.47 18.40
N LYS A 229 -7.83 -13.40 19.74
CA LYS A 229 -7.21 -14.42 20.59
C LYS A 229 -7.90 -15.78 20.41
N GLY A 230 -7.10 -16.79 20.17
CA GLY A 230 -7.58 -18.16 19.95
C GLY A 230 -8.09 -18.45 18.54
N LYS A 231 -8.16 -17.46 17.65
CA LYS A 231 -8.51 -17.66 16.24
C LYS A 231 -7.38 -18.34 15.49
N THR A 232 -7.75 -19.11 14.46
CA THR A 232 -6.79 -19.67 13.51
C THR A 232 -6.71 -18.77 12.28
N ALA A 233 -5.49 -18.47 11.84
CA ALA A 233 -5.27 -17.65 10.68
C ALA A 233 -4.44 -18.38 9.61
N VAL A 234 -4.75 -18.14 8.36
CA VAL A 234 -3.95 -18.53 7.19
C VAL A 234 -3.36 -17.28 6.54
N VAL A 235 -2.07 -17.34 6.22
CA VAL A 235 -1.32 -16.24 5.62
C VAL A 235 -0.63 -16.75 4.37
N SER A 236 -0.73 -16.02 3.26
CA SER A 236 0.11 -16.23 2.09
C SER A 236 1.32 -15.33 2.11
N GLY A 237 2.38 -15.75 1.43
CA GLY A 237 3.64 -15.02 1.40
C GLY A 237 4.60 -15.41 2.55
N ALA A 238 5.86 -15.03 2.37
CA ALA A 238 6.93 -15.11 3.37
C ALA A 238 7.89 -13.91 3.18
N GLY A 239 7.38 -12.83 2.61
CA GLY A 239 8.06 -11.53 2.54
C GLY A 239 7.77 -10.68 3.77
N ASN A 240 8.21 -9.43 3.71
CA ASN A 240 8.11 -8.50 4.84
C ASN A 240 6.70 -8.41 5.43
N VAL A 241 5.68 -8.18 4.60
CA VAL A 241 4.30 -8.05 5.09
C VAL A 241 3.82 -9.32 5.80
N ALA A 242 4.06 -10.48 5.19
CA ALA A 242 3.64 -11.77 5.74
C ALA A 242 4.34 -12.11 7.06
N ILE A 243 5.67 -11.95 7.12
CA ILE A 243 6.45 -12.24 8.33
C ILE A 243 5.93 -11.44 9.52
N TYR A 244 5.75 -10.12 9.35
CA TYR A 244 5.32 -9.26 10.45
C TYR A 244 3.80 -9.34 10.72
N ALA A 245 2.99 -9.74 9.75
CA ALA A 245 1.60 -10.12 10.00
C ALA A 245 1.51 -11.39 10.88
N ILE A 246 2.31 -12.42 10.57
CA ILE A 246 2.39 -13.65 11.37
C ILE A 246 2.88 -13.33 12.79
N GLU A 247 3.91 -12.52 12.93
CA GLU A 247 4.46 -12.11 14.23
C GLU A 247 3.41 -11.39 15.07
N LYS A 248 2.74 -10.37 14.53
CA LYS A 248 1.73 -9.60 15.27
C LYS A 248 0.50 -10.45 15.58
N ALA A 249 0.02 -11.29 14.67
CA ALA A 249 -1.08 -12.21 14.92
C ALA A 249 -0.77 -13.15 16.10
N THR A 250 0.44 -13.70 16.14
CA THR A 250 0.91 -14.55 17.24
C THR A 250 0.99 -13.77 18.56
N GLN A 251 1.49 -12.53 18.55
CA GLN A 251 1.52 -11.66 19.73
C GLN A 251 0.11 -11.35 20.27
N LEU A 252 -0.88 -11.20 19.39
CA LEU A 252 -2.28 -10.98 19.76
C LEU A 252 -3.01 -12.26 20.16
N GLY A 253 -2.35 -13.42 20.11
CA GLY A 253 -2.87 -14.70 20.56
C GLY A 253 -3.62 -15.50 19.50
N ALA A 254 -3.55 -15.14 18.23
CA ALA A 254 -4.00 -15.98 17.12
C ALA A 254 -2.97 -17.07 16.80
N LYS A 255 -3.42 -18.17 16.24
CA LYS A 255 -2.57 -19.24 15.72
C LYS A 255 -2.49 -19.17 14.21
N VAL A 256 -1.36 -18.73 13.68
CA VAL A 256 -1.12 -18.70 12.22
C VAL A 256 -0.55 -20.05 11.81
N VAL A 257 -1.22 -20.74 10.87
CA VAL A 257 -0.87 -22.12 10.51
C VAL A 257 -0.26 -22.27 9.12
N THR A 258 -0.18 -21.19 8.33
CA THR A 258 0.41 -21.24 6.98
C THR A 258 1.32 -20.06 6.69
N CYS A 259 2.28 -20.27 5.79
CA CYS A 259 2.97 -19.24 5.03
C CYS A 259 3.35 -19.81 3.65
N SER A 260 3.67 -18.97 2.67
CA SER A 260 4.00 -19.43 1.31
C SER A 260 5.10 -18.62 0.65
N ASP A 261 5.80 -19.19 -0.31
CA ASP A 261 6.67 -18.47 -1.24
C ASP A 261 6.39 -18.89 -2.69
N SER A 262 7.21 -18.45 -3.64
CA SER A 262 6.98 -18.73 -5.07
C SER A 262 7.13 -20.21 -5.46
N THR A 263 7.63 -21.06 -4.58
CA THR A 263 7.83 -22.50 -4.84
C THR A 263 6.76 -23.37 -4.19
N GLY A 264 6.17 -22.92 -3.09
CA GLY A 264 5.18 -23.70 -2.37
C GLY A 264 4.75 -23.03 -1.06
N TRP A 265 4.13 -23.81 -0.20
CA TRP A 265 3.60 -23.32 1.06
C TRP A 265 3.81 -24.35 2.18
N VAL A 266 3.82 -23.83 3.39
CA VAL A 266 3.96 -24.61 4.63
C VAL A 266 2.62 -24.63 5.36
N TYR A 267 2.27 -25.80 5.88
CA TYR A 267 1.24 -25.97 6.92
C TYR A 267 1.91 -26.45 8.20
N ASP A 268 1.76 -25.69 9.27
CA ASP A 268 2.21 -26.06 10.59
C ASP A 268 1.00 -26.06 11.57
N PRO A 269 0.46 -27.23 11.93
CA PRO A 269 -0.72 -27.31 12.80
C PRO A 269 -0.49 -26.75 14.19
N ASP A 270 0.76 -26.70 14.63
CA ASP A 270 1.16 -26.16 15.94
C ASP A 270 1.32 -24.63 15.92
N GLY A 271 1.30 -24.03 14.72
CA GLY A 271 1.51 -22.61 14.45
C GLY A 271 2.90 -22.31 13.91
N ILE A 272 2.95 -21.37 12.96
CA ILE A 272 4.20 -20.95 12.31
C ILE A 272 5.16 -20.37 13.35
N ASP A 273 6.37 -20.92 13.39
CA ASP A 273 7.48 -20.43 14.19
C ASP A 273 8.11 -19.20 13.50
N VAL A 274 7.87 -18.03 14.10
CA VAL A 274 8.32 -16.75 13.57
C VAL A 274 9.84 -16.66 13.52
N ALA A 275 10.55 -17.20 14.52
CA ALA A 275 12.01 -17.16 14.58
C ALA A 275 12.61 -18.01 13.46
N ALA A 276 12.10 -19.22 13.25
CA ALA A 276 12.49 -20.09 12.15
C ALA A 276 12.21 -19.43 10.79
N LEU A 277 11.03 -18.79 10.62
CA LEU A 277 10.67 -18.10 9.39
C LEU A 277 11.61 -16.94 9.09
N LYS A 278 11.93 -16.10 10.07
CA LYS A 278 12.90 -14.99 9.95
C LYS A 278 14.30 -15.51 9.61
N GLU A 279 14.76 -16.54 10.29
CA GLU A 279 16.06 -17.15 10.01
C GLU A 279 16.17 -17.63 8.55
N ILE A 280 15.13 -18.30 8.04
CA ILE A 280 15.11 -18.80 6.66
C ILE A 280 15.05 -17.64 5.66
N LYS A 281 14.15 -16.66 5.86
CA LYS A 281 13.85 -15.67 4.84
C LYS A 281 14.72 -14.42 4.90
N GLU A 282 15.04 -13.93 6.08
CA GLU A 282 15.79 -12.69 6.27
C GLU A 282 17.31 -12.94 6.37
N VAL A 283 17.73 -14.00 7.09
CA VAL A 283 19.14 -14.30 7.30
C VAL A 283 19.68 -15.17 6.18
N LYS A 284 19.14 -16.37 5.98
CA LYS A 284 19.62 -17.32 4.97
C LYS A 284 19.19 -17.00 3.56
N ARG A 285 18.11 -16.21 3.40
CA ARG A 285 17.46 -15.92 2.11
C ARG A 285 17.10 -17.18 1.32
N ALA A 286 16.74 -18.23 2.04
CA ALA A 286 16.42 -19.55 1.51
C ALA A 286 14.92 -19.70 1.18
N ARG A 287 14.55 -20.86 0.66
CA ARG A 287 13.17 -21.25 0.36
C ARG A 287 12.50 -21.90 1.57
N LEU A 288 11.18 -21.90 1.59
CA LEU A 288 10.39 -22.53 2.66
C LEU A 288 10.54 -24.05 2.73
N THR A 289 11.10 -24.67 1.73
CA THR A 289 11.52 -26.10 1.79
C THR A 289 12.39 -26.41 2.98
N GLU A 290 13.14 -25.44 3.52
CA GLU A 290 13.98 -25.61 4.71
C GLU A 290 13.18 -25.57 6.04
N TYR A 291 11.93 -25.14 6.02
CA TYR A 291 11.14 -24.92 7.25
C TYR A 291 10.97 -26.22 8.06
N LYS A 292 10.84 -27.36 7.39
CA LYS A 292 10.73 -28.67 8.03
C LYS A 292 11.96 -29.04 8.90
N ASN A 293 13.13 -28.46 8.59
CA ASN A 293 14.35 -28.66 9.41
C ASN A 293 14.25 -28.04 10.80
N TYR A 294 13.42 -27.02 10.95
CA TYR A 294 13.14 -26.34 12.22
C TYR A 294 11.89 -26.90 12.92
N ARG A 295 10.90 -27.30 12.13
CA ARG A 295 9.57 -27.74 12.57
C ARG A 295 9.22 -29.09 11.93
N PRO A 296 9.70 -30.22 12.47
CA PRO A 296 9.55 -31.54 11.82
C PRO A 296 8.10 -32.00 11.60
N ASN A 297 7.14 -31.49 12.43
CA ASN A 297 5.72 -31.80 12.32
C ASN A 297 5.01 -30.97 11.24
N SER A 298 5.69 -29.98 10.65
CA SER A 298 5.12 -29.19 9.57
C SER A 298 5.12 -29.96 8.25
N GLU A 299 4.23 -29.55 7.35
CA GLU A 299 4.12 -30.09 6.00
C GLU A 299 4.51 -29.00 4.99
N TYR A 300 5.31 -29.38 3.99
CA TYR A 300 5.61 -28.51 2.85
C TYR A 300 4.89 -29.07 1.61
N HIS A 301 4.20 -28.20 0.90
CA HIS A 301 3.47 -28.51 -0.31
C HIS A 301 3.94 -27.63 -1.47
N GLU A 302 4.15 -28.20 -2.64
CA GLU A 302 4.47 -27.45 -3.85
C GLU A 302 3.24 -26.70 -4.39
N GLY A 303 3.47 -25.59 -5.07
CA GLY A 303 2.40 -24.83 -5.73
C GLY A 303 1.57 -23.98 -4.76
N ARG A 304 0.25 -23.92 -5.01
CA ARG A 304 -0.72 -23.10 -4.25
C ARG A 304 -1.66 -23.99 -3.45
N GLY A 305 -2.15 -23.52 -2.31
CA GLY A 305 -3.07 -24.30 -1.48
C GLY A 305 -3.39 -23.72 -0.11
N VAL A 306 -2.81 -22.58 0.25
CA VAL A 306 -3.00 -21.91 1.54
C VAL A 306 -4.48 -21.77 1.90
N TRP A 307 -5.32 -21.39 0.95
CA TRP A 307 -6.74 -21.10 1.15
C TRP A 307 -7.64 -22.33 1.36
N GLN A 308 -7.09 -23.53 1.18
CA GLN A 308 -7.82 -24.78 1.42
C GLN A 308 -7.84 -25.18 2.91
N ILE A 309 -6.97 -24.56 3.71
CA ILE A 309 -6.86 -24.85 5.14
C ILE A 309 -7.97 -24.12 5.90
N LYS A 310 -8.64 -24.85 6.80
CA LYS A 310 -9.69 -24.27 7.66
C LYS A 310 -9.11 -23.22 8.60
N ALA A 311 -9.66 -22.01 8.54
CA ALA A 311 -9.25 -20.89 9.39
C ALA A 311 -10.39 -19.91 9.62
N ASP A 312 -10.30 -19.10 10.66
CA ASP A 312 -11.22 -18.00 10.94
C ASP A 312 -10.83 -16.74 10.18
N ILE A 313 -9.53 -16.54 9.93
CA ILE A 313 -8.97 -15.34 9.33
C ILE A 313 -8.07 -15.72 8.17
N ALA A 314 -8.21 -15.02 7.03
CA ALA A 314 -7.33 -15.19 5.86
C ALA A 314 -6.65 -13.85 5.52
N LEU A 315 -5.31 -13.87 5.44
CA LEU A 315 -4.47 -12.71 5.20
C LEU A 315 -3.63 -12.90 3.93
N PRO A 316 -4.13 -12.49 2.77
CA PRO A 316 -3.35 -12.53 1.54
C PRO A 316 -2.25 -11.45 1.56
N CYS A 317 -0.98 -11.90 1.70
CA CYS A 317 0.19 -11.05 1.89
C CYS A 317 1.29 -11.28 0.85
N ALA A 318 1.02 -12.00 -0.24
CA ALA A 318 2.03 -12.34 -1.24
C ALA A 318 1.97 -11.43 -2.48
N THR A 319 1.07 -11.71 -3.41
CA THR A 319 1.07 -11.05 -4.72
C THR A 319 -0.33 -10.68 -5.19
N GLN A 320 -0.37 -9.78 -6.19
CA GLN A 320 -1.61 -9.41 -6.86
C GLN A 320 -2.30 -10.62 -7.48
N ASN A 321 -3.64 -10.67 -7.40
CA ASN A 321 -4.49 -11.73 -7.98
C ASN A 321 -4.13 -13.16 -7.54
N GLU A 322 -3.64 -13.31 -6.31
CA GLU A 322 -3.32 -14.63 -5.75
C GLU A 322 -4.55 -15.39 -5.22
N LEU A 323 -5.63 -14.68 -4.88
CA LEU A 323 -6.87 -15.24 -4.35
C LEU A 323 -7.97 -15.09 -5.41
N GLY A 324 -8.26 -16.19 -6.10
CA GLY A 324 -9.30 -16.26 -7.13
C GLY A 324 -10.63 -16.78 -6.59
N ILE A 325 -11.62 -16.94 -7.50
CA ILE A 325 -12.98 -17.38 -7.12
C ILE A 325 -13.00 -18.75 -6.45
N GLU A 326 -12.19 -19.72 -6.91
CA GLU A 326 -12.15 -21.05 -6.31
C GLU A 326 -11.56 -21.04 -4.89
N ASP A 327 -10.58 -20.15 -4.65
CA ASP A 327 -10.04 -19.91 -3.32
C ASP A 327 -11.08 -19.27 -2.39
N ALA A 328 -11.85 -18.31 -2.90
CA ALA A 328 -12.92 -17.68 -2.14
C ALA A 328 -14.02 -18.68 -1.76
N LYS A 329 -14.40 -19.58 -2.68
CA LYS A 329 -15.33 -20.67 -2.39
C LYS A 329 -14.81 -21.61 -1.30
N ALA A 330 -13.51 -21.96 -1.34
CA ALA A 330 -12.89 -22.79 -0.32
C ALA A 330 -12.90 -22.10 1.06
N LEU A 331 -12.55 -20.81 1.12
CA LEU A 331 -12.60 -20.02 2.35
C LEU A 331 -14.01 -19.95 2.94
N VAL A 332 -15.03 -19.70 2.12
CA VAL A 332 -16.44 -19.69 2.57
C VAL A 332 -16.87 -21.07 3.07
N ALA A 333 -16.54 -22.14 2.34
CA ALA A 333 -16.84 -23.52 2.74
C ALA A 333 -16.18 -23.86 4.09
N ASN A 334 -14.98 -23.34 4.35
CA ASN A 334 -14.23 -23.47 5.61
C ASN A 334 -14.72 -22.52 6.72
N LYS A 335 -15.73 -21.68 6.45
CA LYS A 335 -16.35 -20.73 7.39
C LYS A 335 -15.39 -19.63 7.87
N VAL A 336 -14.56 -19.11 6.94
CA VAL A 336 -13.74 -17.94 7.23
C VAL A 336 -14.63 -16.75 7.62
N THR A 337 -14.22 -16.00 8.63
CA THR A 337 -14.98 -14.84 9.11
C THR A 337 -14.45 -13.54 8.52
N VAL A 338 -13.12 -13.44 8.39
CA VAL A 338 -12.43 -12.23 7.94
C VAL A 338 -11.44 -12.55 6.84
N VAL A 339 -11.46 -11.75 5.78
CA VAL A 339 -10.38 -11.66 4.79
C VAL A 339 -9.87 -10.22 4.80
N ALA A 340 -8.56 -10.02 5.00
CA ALA A 340 -7.95 -8.69 5.02
C ALA A 340 -6.67 -8.66 4.17
N GLU A 341 -6.60 -7.74 3.23
CA GLU A 341 -5.57 -7.70 2.20
C GLU A 341 -4.28 -7.03 2.68
N GLY A 342 -3.26 -7.82 2.99
CA GLY A 342 -1.91 -7.31 3.29
C GLY A 342 -1.14 -6.87 2.04
N ALA A 343 -1.29 -7.60 0.93
CA ALA A 343 -0.75 -7.22 -0.38
C ALA A 343 -1.64 -6.17 -1.08
N ASN A 344 -1.17 -5.65 -2.21
CA ASN A 344 -1.98 -4.78 -3.06
C ASN A 344 -2.81 -5.62 -4.03
N MET A 345 -4.15 -5.50 -3.96
CA MET A 345 -5.12 -6.20 -4.80
C MET A 345 -4.84 -7.71 -4.93
N PRO A 346 -4.68 -8.47 -3.84
CA PRO A 346 -4.41 -9.91 -3.91
C PRO A 346 -5.64 -10.71 -4.28
N ALA A 347 -6.85 -10.25 -3.96
CA ALA A 347 -8.10 -10.88 -4.39
C ALA A 347 -8.57 -10.32 -5.72
N THR A 348 -9.13 -11.21 -6.57
CA THR A 348 -9.82 -10.78 -7.78
C THR A 348 -11.17 -10.15 -7.43
N GLU A 349 -11.70 -9.29 -8.30
CA GLU A 349 -13.00 -8.64 -8.11
C GLU A 349 -14.12 -9.68 -7.88
N GLU A 350 -14.12 -10.75 -8.66
CA GLU A 350 -15.08 -11.84 -8.54
C GLU A 350 -14.98 -12.53 -7.17
N ALA A 351 -13.76 -12.79 -6.70
CA ALA A 351 -13.51 -13.37 -5.38
C ALA A 351 -13.97 -12.45 -4.25
N THR A 352 -13.64 -11.16 -4.35
CA THR A 352 -14.07 -10.13 -3.37
C THR A 352 -15.58 -10.07 -3.25
N LYS A 353 -16.28 -9.99 -4.40
CA LYS A 353 -17.74 -9.99 -4.44
C LYS A 353 -18.34 -11.26 -3.83
N TYR A 354 -17.79 -12.42 -4.18
CA TYR A 354 -18.26 -13.70 -3.65
C TYR A 354 -18.11 -13.79 -2.13
N LEU A 355 -16.98 -13.35 -1.58
CA LEU A 355 -16.75 -13.31 -0.13
C LEU A 355 -17.76 -12.40 0.58
N GLN A 356 -17.98 -11.20 0.06
CA GLN A 356 -18.95 -10.24 0.62
C GLN A 356 -20.39 -10.77 0.54
N ASP A 357 -20.80 -11.33 -0.60
CA ASP A 357 -22.15 -11.90 -0.80
C ASP A 357 -22.43 -13.08 0.14
N ASN A 358 -21.39 -13.75 0.66
CA ASN A 358 -21.49 -14.83 1.66
C ASN A 358 -21.21 -14.38 3.10
N GLY A 359 -21.24 -13.09 3.39
CA GLY A 359 -21.16 -12.54 4.75
C GLY A 359 -19.75 -12.61 5.37
N VAL A 360 -18.70 -12.71 4.56
CA VAL A 360 -17.31 -12.60 5.02
C VAL A 360 -16.94 -11.14 5.13
N PHE A 361 -16.43 -10.70 6.27
CA PHE A 361 -15.88 -9.38 6.42
C PHE A 361 -14.63 -9.22 5.56
N PHE A 362 -14.69 -8.35 4.56
CA PHE A 362 -13.59 -8.13 3.62
C PHE A 362 -13.00 -6.73 3.78
N ILE A 363 -11.73 -6.63 4.22
CA ILE A 363 -11.02 -5.34 4.34
C ILE A 363 -10.09 -5.17 3.13
N PRO A 364 -10.33 -4.16 2.28
CA PRO A 364 -9.52 -3.95 1.07
C PRO A 364 -8.11 -3.46 1.41
N GLY A 365 -7.15 -3.76 0.54
CA GLY A 365 -5.74 -3.44 0.73
C GLY A 365 -5.45 -1.98 1.01
N LYS A 366 -6.18 -1.04 0.36
CA LYS A 366 -6.01 0.40 0.60
C LYS A 366 -6.23 0.81 2.08
N ALA A 367 -7.05 0.06 2.82
CA ALA A 367 -7.25 0.24 4.26
C ALA A 367 -6.35 -0.70 5.06
N ALA A 368 -6.39 -2.01 4.76
CA ALA A 368 -5.70 -3.04 5.53
C ALA A 368 -4.17 -2.90 5.53
N ASN A 369 -3.56 -2.51 4.40
CA ASN A 369 -2.12 -2.35 4.30
C ASN A 369 -1.63 -0.88 4.45
N ALA A 370 -2.47 0.01 4.94
CA ALA A 370 -2.14 1.43 5.14
C ALA A 370 -1.06 1.67 6.20
N GLY A 371 -0.73 0.67 7.03
CA GLY A 371 0.29 0.80 8.07
C GLY A 371 1.65 1.28 7.56
N GLY A 372 2.05 0.83 6.38
CA GLY A 372 3.31 1.26 5.76
C GLY A 372 3.35 2.77 5.43
N VAL A 373 2.29 3.31 4.83
CA VAL A 373 2.22 4.75 4.53
C VAL A 373 1.96 5.58 5.78
N ALA A 374 1.19 5.06 6.74
CA ALA A 374 1.00 5.71 8.04
C ALA A 374 2.34 5.91 8.77
N THR A 375 3.15 4.86 8.89
CA THR A 375 4.48 4.97 9.51
C THR A 375 5.43 5.85 8.70
N SER A 376 5.31 5.89 7.37
CA SER A 376 6.06 6.86 6.56
C SER A 376 5.67 8.30 6.90
N ALA A 377 4.41 8.60 7.15
CA ALA A 377 3.98 9.92 7.60
C ALA A 377 4.45 10.23 9.04
N LEU A 378 4.50 9.23 9.92
CA LEU A 378 5.12 9.38 11.25
C LEU A 378 6.63 9.65 11.16
N GLU A 379 7.33 9.07 10.18
CA GLU A 379 8.73 9.43 9.89
C GLU A 379 8.85 10.91 9.49
N MET A 380 7.93 11.43 8.67
CA MET A 380 7.88 12.85 8.35
C MET A 380 7.69 13.72 9.60
N SER A 381 6.79 13.35 10.50
CA SER A 381 6.57 14.06 11.77
C SER A 381 7.83 14.09 12.63
N GLN A 382 8.48 12.94 12.83
CA GLN A 382 9.75 12.84 13.54
C GLN A 382 10.84 13.73 12.91
N ASN A 383 10.90 13.76 11.57
CA ASN A 383 11.88 14.61 10.86
C ASN A 383 11.58 16.10 11.06
N SER A 384 10.32 16.51 11.07
CA SER A 384 9.92 17.89 11.31
C SER A 384 10.23 18.34 12.74
N GLU A 385 10.05 17.47 13.71
CA GLU A 385 10.42 17.70 15.12
C GLU A 385 11.93 17.61 15.36
N ARG A 386 12.68 16.99 14.44
CA ARG A 386 14.10 16.63 14.59
C ARG A 386 14.35 15.67 15.76
N LEU A 387 13.39 14.78 16.00
CA LEU A 387 13.44 13.75 17.04
C LEU A 387 13.35 12.36 16.43
N SER A 388 13.75 11.37 17.20
CA SER A 388 13.50 9.95 16.90
C SER A 388 12.66 9.38 18.03
N TRP A 389 11.51 8.81 17.69
CA TRP A 389 10.63 8.16 18.64
C TRP A 389 11.07 6.72 18.90
N SER A 390 10.73 6.18 20.06
CA SER A 390 10.96 4.77 20.37
C SER A 390 10.06 3.87 19.49
N PHE A 391 10.41 2.60 19.43
CA PHE A 391 9.59 1.60 18.73
C PHE A 391 8.15 1.57 19.27
N GLU A 392 8.01 1.58 20.58
CA GLU A 392 6.73 1.53 21.29
C GLU A 392 5.87 2.77 20.98
N GLU A 393 6.49 3.95 20.86
CA GLU A 393 5.75 5.17 20.53
C GLU A 393 5.25 5.11 19.07
N VAL A 394 6.09 4.69 18.12
CA VAL A 394 5.67 4.54 16.71
C VAL A 394 4.59 3.46 16.59
N ASP A 395 4.74 2.32 17.25
CA ASP A 395 3.76 1.23 17.24
C ASP A 395 2.42 1.65 17.86
N ARG A 396 2.46 2.41 18.96
CA ARG A 396 1.26 2.98 19.59
C ARG A 396 0.52 3.93 18.65
N GLN A 397 1.23 4.81 17.98
CA GLN A 397 0.66 5.74 16.99
C GLN A 397 0.07 4.96 15.80
N LEU A 398 0.82 3.99 15.28
CA LEU A 398 0.36 3.12 14.19
C LEU A 398 -0.95 2.41 14.55
N LYS A 399 -1.03 1.84 15.76
CA LYS A 399 -2.24 1.17 16.24
C LYS A 399 -3.43 2.12 16.22
N GLY A 400 -3.31 3.30 16.82
CA GLY A 400 -4.39 4.30 16.84
C GLY A 400 -4.83 4.75 15.43
N ILE A 401 -3.89 4.88 14.49
CA ILE A 401 -4.21 5.21 13.09
C ILE A 401 -5.02 4.07 12.45
N MET A 402 -4.63 2.81 12.62
CA MET A 402 -5.31 1.67 12.00
C MET A 402 -6.71 1.44 12.60
N GLU A 403 -6.87 1.63 13.91
CA GLU A 403 -8.18 1.64 14.58
C GLU A 403 -9.06 2.77 14.02
N GLY A 404 -8.51 3.97 13.87
CA GLY A 404 -9.20 5.12 13.25
C GLY A 404 -9.61 4.86 11.80
N ILE A 405 -8.77 4.18 11.01
CA ILE A 405 -9.14 3.78 9.64
C ILE A 405 -10.37 2.88 9.67
N TYR A 406 -10.37 1.86 10.54
CA TYR A 406 -11.52 0.95 10.66
C TYR A 406 -12.81 1.72 10.95
N HIS A 407 -12.83 2.56 11.97
CA HIS A 407 -14.02 3.33 12.34
C HIS A 407 -14.47 4.27 11.21
N ASN A 408 -13.56 4.94 10.53
CA ASN A 408 -13.90 5.84 9.44
C ASN A 408 -14.57 5.11 8.27
N ILE A 409 -14.06 3.91 7.90
CA ILE A 409 -14.62 3.14 6.78
C ILE A 409 -15.95 2.48 7.16
N ASP A 410 -16.12 2.03 8.39
CA ASP A 410 -17.34 1.44 8.92
C ASP A 410 -18.46 2.51 9.01
N ASP A 411 -18.15 3.68 9.59
CA ASP A 411 -19.08 4.80 9.68
C ASP A 411 -19.51 5.30 8.30
N ALA A 412 -18.59 5.37 7.34
CA ALA A 412 -18.91 5.77 5.98
C ALA A 412 -19.82 4.74 5.29
N ALA A 413 -19.53 3.45 5.42
CA ALA A 413 -20.38 2.40 4.88
C ALA A 413 -21.79 2.47 5.45
N LYS A 414 -21.96 2.59 6.77
CA LYS A 414 -23.25 2.69 7.45
C LYS A 414 -24.05 3.93 7.01
N ARG A 415 -23.41 5.11 6.92
CA ARG A 415 -24.09 6.37 6.51
C ARG A 415 -24.71 6.31 5.11
N TYR A 416 -24.13 5.50 4.24
CA TYR A 416 -24.61 5.35 2.85
C TYR A 416 -25.40 4.07 2.60
N GLY A 417 -25.71 3.28 3.65
CA GLY A 417 -26.53 2.06 3.55
C GLY A 417 -25.78 0.85 2.98
N PHE A 418 -24.47 0.81 3.15
CA PHE A 418 -23.58 -0.29 2.75
C PHE A 418 -22.97 -0.97 3.98
N GLU A 419 -23.75 -1.22 5.03
CA GLU A 419 -23.28 -1.84 6.26
C GLU A 419 -22.41 -3.07 5.97
N ASP A 420 -21.26 -3.20 6.65
CA ASP A 420 -20.25 -4.25 6.48
C ASP A 420 -19.56 -4.31 5.09
N ASN A 421 -19.84 -3.38 4.19
CA ASN A 421 -19.12 -3.25 2.93
C ASN A 421 -17.95 -2.27 3.07
N PHE A 422 -16.80 -2.76 3.57
CA PHE A 422 -15.63 -1.94 3.83
C PHE A 422 -14.88 -1.50 2.55
N VAL A 423 -15.16 -2.13 1.40
CA VAL A 423 -14.63 -1.66 0.09
C VAL A 423 -15.26 -0.33 -0.27
N VAL A 424 -16.59 -0.26 -0.24
CA VAL A 424 -17.35 0.98 -0.48
C VAL A 424 -17.04 2.00 0.61
N GLY A 425 -17.04 1.57 1.88
CA GLY A 425 -16.71 2.43 3.01
C GLY A 425 -15.34 3.10 2.89
N ALA A 426 -14.31 2.36 2.47
CA ALA A 426 -12.96 2.89 2.28
C ALA A 426 -12.89 3.96 1.16
N ASN A 427 -13.57 3.71 0.04
CA ASN A 427 -13.61 4.68 -1.06
C ASN A 427 -14.37 5.95 -0.66
N ILE A 428 -15.51 5.81 -0.01
CA ILE A 428 -16.31 6.97 0.46
C ILE A 428 -15.55 7.76 1.52
N ALA A 429 -15.03 7.12 2.57
CA ALA A 429 -14.32 7.81 3.64
C ALA A 429 -13.08 8.55 3.12
N GLY A 430 -12.31 7.90 2.24
CA GLY A 430 -11.15 8.52 1.60
C GLY A 430 -11.54 9.71 0.73
N PHE A 431 -12.61 9.59 -0.04
CA PHE A 431 -13.11 10.66 -0.90
C PHE A 431 -13.65 11.85 -0.09
N GLU A 432 -14.51 11.63 0.91
CA GLU A 432 -15.12 12.70 1.71
C GLU A 432 -14.08 13.62 2.34
N LYS A 433 -12.99 13.06 2.87
CA LYS A 433 -11.90 13.86 3.45
C LYS A 433 -11.23 14.77 2.42
N VAL A 434 -10.97 14.25 1.22
CA VAL A 434 -10.38 15.03 0.12
C VAL A 434 -11.36 16.08 -0.38
N LEU A 435 -12.63 15.71 -0.52
CA LEU A 435 -13.73 16.61 -0.90
C LEU A 435 -13.85 17.80 0.04
N ASP A 436 -13.84 17.54 1.35
CA ASP A 436 -13.96 18.60 2.37
C ASP A 436 -12.79 19.59 2.27
N ALA A 437 -11.56 19.08 2.10
CA ALA A 437 -10.38 19.90 1.94
C ALA A 437 -10.42 20.72 0.64
N MET A 438 -10.79 20.09 -0.50
CA MET A 438 -10.92 20.79 -1.79
C MET A 438 -12.00 21.88 -1.75
N ASN A 439 -13.13 21.62 -1.09
CA ASN A 439 -14.20 22.61 -0.93
C ASN A 439 -13.77 23.79 -0.03
N ALA A 440 -13.06 23.50 1.06
CA ALA A 440 -12.60 24.53 2.01
C ALA A 440 -11.54 25.46 1.42
N GLN A 441 -10.65 24.92 0.58
CA GLN A 441 -9.58 25.67 -0.07
C GLN A 441 -10.00 26.43 -1.33
N GLY A 442 -11.18 26.11 -1.88
CA GLY A 442 -11.72 26.74 -3.07
C GLY A 442 -11.19 26.17 -4.38
N ILE A 443 -11.14 27.00 -5.40
CA ILE A 443 -10.68 26.60 -6.74
C ILE A 443 -9.25 27.11 -6.92
N VAL A 444 -8.30 26.22 -6.70
CA VAL A 444 -6.86 26.46 -6.77
C VAL A 444 -6.20 25.51 -7.76
#